data_c4ea0fa3d9287db55ef62d46982b4096
#
_entry.id   c4ea0fa3d9287db55ef62d46982b4096
#
_cell.length_a   1.000
_cell.length_b   1.000
_cell.length_c   1.000
_cell.angle_alpha   90.00
_cell.angle_beta   90.00
_cell.angle_gamma   90.00
#
_symmetry.space_group_name_H-M   'P 1'
#
loop_
_entity.id
_entity.type
_entity.pdbx_description
1 polymer ?
#
loop_
_entity_poly.entity_id
_entity_poly.type
_entity_poly.pdbx_seq_one_letter_code
_entity_poly.pdbx_strand_id
1 'polypeptide(L)'
;MPGGTATGRWATSGGGALQLPKNVRSAVVADPGWTLVVADAAQLEPRVLAAMARDEAMAEAARGRDIYRGLVDGGVVGTRDEAKVAILGAMYGATTGDSGRLVPRLARAFPRAMGLVDRAAADGERGLPVTTLLGRSSPLPSAEWRAVQARASEPDATAVDERRARSRARDWGRFTRNFVVQGSAAEWSLCWMAALRGRLAEIGSTVTDATPDAVASGPVFGRTPHLVYFLHDEIIVHAPRETADAVAAAVEETAAASGRLLFGDFPVDFPLDLAIVESYASAG
;
A
#
# COMPACT_ATOMS: atom_id res chain seq x y z
N MET A 1 12.35 3.26 9.62
CA MET A 1 11.60 3.77 10.79
C MET A 1 10.11 3.67 10.51
N PRO A 2 9.29 3.14 11.43
CA PRO A 2 7.84 3.16 11.29
C PRO A 2 7.34 4.59 11.14
N GLY A 3 6.47 4.83 10.13
CA GLY A 3 5.90 6.16 9.92
C GLY A 3 6.87 7.27 9.48
N GLY A 4 8.03 6.92 8.94
CA GLY A 4 9.05 7.88 8.51
C GLY A 4 8.67 8.70 7.28
N THR A 5 7.64 8.30 6.53
CA THR A 5 7.10 9.07 5.41
C THR A 5 5.87 9.88 5.83
N ALA A 6 5.54 10.92 5.08
CA ALA A 6 4.33 11.72 5.32
C ALA A 6 3.06 10.84 5.32
N THR A 7 2.99 9.83 4.46
CA THR A 7 1.88 8.89 4.34
C THR A 7 1.81 7.85 5.47
N GLY A 8 2.79 7.79 6.37
CA GLY A 8 2.86 6.78 7.44
C GLY A 8 3.44 5.44 7.01
N ARG A 9 3.84 5.28 5.75
CA ARG A 9 4.59 4.10 5.32
C ARG A 9 5.91 3.99 6.08
N TRP A 10 6.35 2.77 6.31
CA TRP A 10 7.69 2.53 6.83
C TRP A 10 8.73 2.91 5.77
N ALA A 11 9.79 3.54 6.23
CA ALA A 11 10.92 3.93 5.39
C ALA A 11 12.23 3.61 6.09
N THR A 12 13.27 3.32 5.32
CA THR A 12 14.64 3.24 5.82
C THR A 12 15.32 4.60 5.79
N SER A 13 16.12 4.87 6.81
CA SER A 13 17.14 5.90 6.77
C SER A 13 18.50 5.21 6.60
N GLY A 14 19.29 5.58 5.59
CA GLY A 14 20.65 5.08 5.43
C GLY A 14 20.82 3.83 4.58
N GLY A 15 20.18 3.80 3.42
CA GLY A 15 20.50 2.86 2.34
C GLY A 15 19.73 1.53 2.34
N GLY A 16 18.60 1.53 1.68
CA GLY A 16 18.04 0.41 0.93
C GLY A 16 17.66 -0.89 1.63
N ALA A 17 17.80 -1.01 2.94
CA ALA A 17 17.62 -2.28 3.64
C ALA A 17 16.17 -2.82 3.67
N LEU A 18 15.16 -1.99 3.34
CA LEU A 18 13.78 -2.48 3.21
C LEU A 18 13.50 -3.16 1.87
N GLN A 19 14.22 -2.84 0.81
CA GLN A 19 14.13 -3.58 -0.44
C GLN A 19 15.32 -4.52 -0.56
N LEU A 20 15.15 -5.76 -0.16
CA LEU A 20 16.15 -6.79 -0.40
C LEU A 20 16.18 -7.11 -1.90
N PRO A 21 17.28 -6.77 -2.62
CA PRO A 21 17.42 -7.13 -4.02
C PRO A 21 17.26 -8.65 -4.22
N LYS A 22 16.69 -9.06 -5.34
CA LYS A 22 16.41 -10.48 -5.60
C LYS A 22 17.64 -11.38 -5.42
N ASN A 23 18.83 -10.89 -5.78
CA ASN A 23 20.08 -11.62 -5.66
C ASN A 23 20.58 -11.89 -4.24
N VAL A 24 20.06 -11.17 -3.23
CA VAL A 24 20.42 -11.40 -1.82
C VAL A 24 19.30 -12.07 -1.01
N ARG A 25 18.13 -12.30 -1.60
CA ARG A 25 17.00 -12.96 -0.93
C ARG A 25 17.32 -14.40 -0.52
N SER A 26 18.24 -15.07 -1.22
CA SER A 26 18.72 -16.41 -0.87
C SER A 26 19.50 -16.49 0.45
N ALA A 27 19.98 -15.36 0.96
CA ALA A 27 20.62 -15.29 2.28
C ALA A 27 19.60 -15.24 3.44
N VAL A 28 18.33 -14.96 3.14
CA VAL A 28 17.25 -14.97 4.14
C VAL A 28 16.65 -16.36 4.16
N VAL A 29 17.02 -17.13 5.18
CA VAL A 29 16.60 -18.52 5.36
C VAL A 29 16.03 -18.71 6.75
N ALA A 30 15.10 -19.64 6.88
CA ALA A 30 14.56 -20.04 8.18
C ALA A 30 15.59 -20.83 9.00
N ASP A 31 15.51 -20.77 10.31
CA ASP A 31 16.30 -21.61 11.21
C ASP A 31 15.92 -23.11 11.04
N PRO A 32 16.79 -24.05 11.43
CA PRO A 32 16.46 -25.48 11.41
C PRO A 32 15.18 -25.79 12.22
N GLY A 33 14.21 -26.46 11.60
CA GLY A 33 12.90 -26.75 12.21
C GLY A 33 11.88 -25.62 12.10
N TRP A 34 12.26 -24.49 11.47
CA TRP A 34 11.42 -23.33 11.21
C TRP A 34 11.12 -23.16 9.72
N THR A 35 10.23 -22.20 9.42
CA THR A 35 9.90 -21.82 8.04
C THR A 35 9.59 -20.32 7.97
N LEU A 36 9.57 -19.79 6.76
CA LEU A 36 9.10 -18.43 6.47
C LEU A 36 7.71 -18.49 5.85
N VAL A 37 6.76 -17.79 6.44
CA VAL A 37 5.46 -17.52 5.82
C VAL A 37 5.53 -16.13 5.24
N VAL A 38 5.58 -16.05 3.91
CA VAL A 38 5.71 -14.81 3.14
C VAL A 38 4.35 -14.47 2.55
N ALA A 39 3.90 -13.24 2.70
CA ALA A 39 2.63 -12.81 2.13
C ALA A 39 2.71 -11.37 1.61
N ASP A 40 2.20 -11.14 0.40
CA ASP A 40 2.09 -9.85 -0.27
C ASP A 40 0.63 -9.54 -0.56
N ALA A 41 0.16 -8.33 -0.21
CA ALA A 41 -1.21 -7.93 -0.49
C ALA A 41 -1.35 -7.47 -1.94
N ALA A 42 -1.98 -8.31 -2.76
CA ALA A 42 -2.11 -8.09 -4.19
C ALA A 42 -2.82 -6.77 -4.53
N GLN A 43 -2.08 -5.84 -5.14
CA GLN A 43 -2.60 -4.54 -5.62
C GLN A 43 -3.39 -3.78 -4.53
N LEU A 44 -2.79 -3.63 -3.35
CA LEU A 44 -3.41 -3.04 -2.17
C LEU A 44 -4.01 -1.64 -2.42
N GLU A 45 -3.23 -0.72 -3.00
CA GLU A 45 -3.66 0.68 -3.18
C GLU A 45 -4.93 0.83 -4.03
N PRO A 46 -5.08 0.18 -5.20
CA PRO A 46 -6.33 0.22 -5.97
C PRO A 46 -7.55 -0.32 -5.22
N ARG A 47 -7.39 -1.35 -4.40
CA ARG A 47 -8.46 -1.94 -3.60
C ARG A 47 -8.89 -0.99 -2.48
N VAL A 48 -7.92 -0.38 -1.81
CA VAL A 48 -8.18 0.68 -0.82
C VAL A 48 -8.89 1.86 -1.46
N LEU A 49 -8.51 2.27 -2.67
CA LEU A 49 -9.18 3.35 -3.40
C LEU A 49 -10.64 2.99 -3.71
N ALA A 50 -10.91 1.78 -4.21
CA ALA A 50 -12.27 1.31 -4.48
C ALA A 50 -13.13 1.36 -3.20
N ALA A 51 -12.59 0.89 -2.07
CA ALA A 51 -13.27 0.84 -0.79
C ALA A 51 -13.55 2.25 -0.22
N MET A 52 -12.54 3.12 -0.20
CA MET A 52 -12.69 4.52 0.28
C MET A 52 -13.72 5.30 -0.52
N ALA A 53 -13.73 5.12 -1.84
CA ALA A 53 -14.66 5.79 -2.73
C ALA A 53 -16.04 5.13 -2.76
N ARG A 54 -16.19 3.93 -2.18
CA ARG A 54 -17.36 3.06 -2.32
C ARG A 54 -17.78 2.89 -3.79
N ASP A 55 -16.77 2.65 -4.64
CA ASP A 55 -16.93 2.47 -6.08
C ASP A 55 -17.15 0.99 -6.37
N GLU A 56 -18.42 0.60 -6.49
CA GLU A 56 -18.83 -0.80 -6.69
C GLU A 56 -18.30 -1.39 -7.99
N ALA A 57 -18.22 -0.57 -9.06
CA ALA A 57 -17.69 -1.03 -10.34
C ALA A 57 -16.18 -1.34 -10.23
N MET A 58 -15.42 -0.52 -9.48
CA MET A 58 -14.01 -0.78 -9.25
C MET A 58 -13.80 -1.96 -8.29
N ALA A 59 -14.66 -2.13 -7.29
CA ALA A 59 -14.62 -3.28 -6.38
C ALA A 59 -14.92 -4.58 -7.15
N GLU A 60 -15.90 -4.57 -8.06
CA GLU A 60 -16.20 -5.73 -8.92
C GLU A 60 -15.02 -6.09 -9.83
N ALA A 61 -14.39 -5.09 -10.47
CA ALA A 61 -13.18 -5.30 -11.27
C ALA A 61 -11.99 -5.82 -10.41
N ALA A 62 -11.99 -5.53 -9.10
CA ALA A 62 -10.99 -5.99 -8.15
C ALA A 62 -11.31 -7.37 -7.55
N ARG A 63 -12.48 -7.94 -7.82
CA ARG A 63 -12.88 -9.24 -7.29
C ARG A 63 -11.90 -10.33 -7.71
N GLY A 64 -11.41 -11.11 -6.75
CA GLY A 64 -10.35 -12.08 -6.98
C GLY A 64 -8.94 -11.46 -6.91
N ARG A 65 -7.96 -12.07 -7.58
CA ARG A 65 -6.54 -11.74 -7.36
C ARG A 65 -5.97 -10.61 -8.22
N ASP A 66 -6.55 -10.31 -9.39
CA ASP A 66 -5.94 -9.38 -10.35
C ASP A 66 -6.92 -8.32 -10.87
N ILE A 67 -6.89 -7.14 -10.24
CA ILE A 67 -7.71 -5.99 -10.66
C ILE A 67 -7.38 -5.55 -12.09
N TYR A 68 -6.11 -5.68 -12.53
CA TYR A 68 -5.73 -5.28 -13.89
C TYR A 68 -6.40 -6.18 -14.93
N ARG A 69 -6.53 -7.47 -14.62
CA ARG A 69 -7.29 -8.41 -15.43
C ARG A 69 -8.78 -8.05 -15.44
N GLY A 70 -9.34 -7.73 -14.29
CA GLY A 70 -10.75 -7.30 -14.21
C GLY A 70 -11.07 -6.07 -15.06
N LEU A 71 -10.14 -5.13 -15.22
CA LEU A 71 -10.31 -3.98 -16.11
C LEU A 71 -10.32 -4.39 -17.59
N VAL A 72 -9.52 -5.38 -17.97
CA VAL A 72 -9.52 -5.92 -19.34
C VAL A 72 -10.81 -6.67 -19.63
N ASP A 73 -11.21 -7.54 -18.72
CA ASP A 73 -12.42 -8.36 -18.86
C ASP A 73 -13.70 -7.48 -18.89
N GLY A 74 -13.68 -6.37 -18.14
CA GLY A 74 -14.72 -5.32 -18.18
C GLY A 74 -14.65 -4.37 -19.39
N GLY A 75 -13.70 -4.56 -20.31
CA GLY A 75 -13.57 -3.75 -21.52
C GLY A 75 -13.12 -2.29 -21.30
N VAL A 76 -12.60 -1.96 -20.11
CA VAL A 76 -12.13 -0.61 -19.79
C VAL A 76 -10.84 -0.29 -20.56
N VAL A 77 -9.95 -1.26 -20.66
CA VAL A 77 -8.67 -1.21 -21.39
C VAL A 77 -8.44 -2.50 -22.17
N GLY A 78 -7.48 -2.48 -23.10
CA GLY A 78 -7.21 -3.62 -23.99
C GLY A 78 -6.29 -4.68 -23.41
N THR A 79 -5.35 -4.29 -22.55
CA THR A 79 -4.33 -5.19 -22.01
C THR A 79 -4.11 -4.97 -20.51
N ARG A 80 -3.56 -5.99 -19.85
CA ARG A 80 -3.17 -5.93 -18.42
C ARG A 80 -2.15 -4.83 -18.14
N ASP A 81 -1.20 -4.62 -19.04
CA ASP A 81 -0.19 -3.57 -18.92
C ASP A 81 -0.81 -2.17 -19.06
N GLU A 82 -1.74 -1.99 -19.99
CA GLU A 82 -2.53 -0.76 -20.07
C GLU A 82 -3.32 -0.52 -18.78
N ALA A 83 -3.93 -1.55 -18.19
CA ALA A 83 -4.63 -1.44 -16.91
C ALA A 83 -3.71 -0.96 -15.78
N LYS A 84 -2.52 -1.55 -15.67
CA LYS A 84 -1.50 -1.14 -14.69
C LYS A 84 -1.08 0.31 -14.90
N VAL A 85 -0.73 0.71 -16.12
CA VAL A 85 -0.35 2.09 -16.46
C VAL A 85 -1.48 3.07 -16.17
N ALA A 86 -2.73 2.71 -16.50
CA ALA A 86 -3.88 3.55 -16.25
C ALA A 86 -4.16 3.78 -14.78
N ILE A 87 -4.19 2.72 -13.96
CA ILE A 87 -4.44 2.82 -12.52
C ILE A 87 -3.31 3.60 -11.82
N LEU A 88 -2.06 3.27 -12.10
CA LEU A 88 -0.93 4.00 -11.53
C LEU A 88 -0.95 5.47 -11.98
N GLY A 89 -1.21 5.73 -13.26
CA GLY A 89 -1.37 7.09 -13.77
C GLY A 89 -2.49 7.86 -13.06
N ALA A 90 -3.62 7.22 -12.83
CA ALA A 90 -4.74 7.82 -12.13
C ALA A 90 -4.40 8.15 -10.67
N MET A 91 -3.75 7.24 -9.94
CA MET A 91 -3.39 7.45 -8.53
C MET A 91 -2.24 8.46 -8.35
N TYR A 92 -1.26 8.47 -9.27
CA TYR A 92 -0.09 9.35 -9.19
C TYR A 92 -0.21 10.64 -10.01
N GLY A 93 -1.33 10.85 -10.70
CA GLY A 93 -1.60 12.09 -11.44
C GLY A 93 -0.76 12.25 -12.71
N ALA A 94 -0.46 11.16 -13.41
CA ALA A 94 0.20 11.21 -14.71
C ALA A 94 -0.79 11.71 -15.79
N THR A 95 -0.41 12.78 -16.51
CA THR A 95 -1.27 13.43 -17.50
C THR A 95 -0.76 13.31 -18.93
N THR A 96 0.36 12.63 -19.15
CA THR A 96 1.03 12.51 -20.45
C THR A 96 1.24 11.05 -20.83
N GLY A 97 1.55 10.81 -22.11
CA GLY A 97 1.78 9.48 -22.64
C GLY A 97 0.54 8.57 -22.55
N ASP A 98 0.76 7.27 -22.39
CA ASP A 98 -0.31 6.28 -22.29
C ASP A 98 -1.24 6.51 -21.10
N SER A 99 -0.72 6.94 -19.96
CA SER A 99 -1.54 7.30 -18.82
C SER A 99 -2.54 8.41 -19.14
N GLY A 100 -2.11 9.49 -19.82
CA GLY A 100 -2.99 10.59 -20.22
C GLY A 100 -4.13 10.14 -21.14
N ARG A 101 -3.90 9.14 -21.99
CA ARG A 101 -4.91 8.55 -22.89
C ARG A 101 -5.88 7.63 -22.15
N LEU A 102 -5.41 6.90 -21.14
CA LEU A 102 -6.15 5.84 -20.46
C LEU A 102 -6.94 6.34 -19.24
N VAL A 103 -6.42 7.32 -18.50
CA VAL A 103 -7.09 7.88 -17.30
C VAL A 103 -8.53 8.34 -17.57
N PRO A 104 -8.88 8.99 -18.70
CA PRO A 104 -10.28 9.33 -19.01
C PRO A 104 -11.21 8.12 -19.16
N ARG A 105 -10.69 6.94 -19.53
CA ARG A 105 -11.48 5.69 -19.58
C ARG A 105 -11.78 5.21 -18.17
N LEU A 106 -10.78 5.25 -17.27
CA LEU A 106 -10.99 4.94 -15.85
C LEU A 106 -12.00 5.89 -15.21
N ALA A 107 -11.93 7.19 -15.50
CA ALA A 107 -12.87 8.17 -14.95
C ALA A 107 -14.33 7.91 -15.34
N ARG A 108 -14.56 7.35 -16.53
CA ARG A 108 -15.90 6.91 -16.97
C ARG A 108 -16.33 5.60 -16.34
N ALA A 109 -15.41 4.65 -16.19
CA ALA A 109 -15.70 3.35 -15.60
C ALA A 109 -15.86 3.41 -14.08
N PHE A 110 -15.04 4.23 -13.39
CA PHE A 110 -14.94 4.31 -11.93
C PHE A 110 -15.06 5.77 -11.43
N PRO A 111 -16.21 6.42 -11.65
CA PRO A 111 -16.35 7.86 -11.40
C PRO A 111 -16.19 8.24 -9.94
N ARG A 112 -16.57 7.37 -8.98
CA ARG A 112 -16.43 7.65 -7.55
C ARG A 112 -14.97 7.59 -7.12
N ALA A 113 -14.23 6.56 -7.55
CA ALA A 113 -12.82 6.38 -7.26
C ALA A 113 -11.99 7.53 -7.85
N MET A 114 -12.21 7.85 -9.12
CA MET A 114 -11.51 8.96 -9.77
C MET A 114 -11.87 10.30 -9.14
N GLY A 115 -13.16 10.53 -8.85
CA GLY A 115 -13.62 11.74 -8.18
C GLY A 115 -13.01 11.95 -6.79
N LEU A 116 -12.72 10.87 -6.04
CA LEU A 116 -12.05 10.97 -4.74
C LEU A 116 -10.63 11.54 -4.90
N VAL A 117 -9.83 10.94 -5.78
CA VAL A 117 -8.44 11.38 -5.96
C VAL A 117 -8.34 12.71 -6.69
N ASP A 118 -9.30 13.05 -7.57
CA ASP A 118 -9.37 14.35 -8.23
C ASP A 118 -9.69 15.48 -7.23
N ARG A 119 -10.60 15.26 -6.28
CA ARG A 119 -10.85 16.21 -5.19
C ARG A 119 -9.63 16.41 -4.32
N ALA A 120 -8.94 15.33 -3.95
CA ALA A 120 -7.71 15.43 -3.17
C ALA A 120 -6.61 16.22 -3.91
N ALA A 121 -6.52 16.06 -5.23
CA ALA A 121 -5.61 16.86 -6.06
C ALA A 121 -6.01 18.33 -6.08
N ALA A 122 -7.29 18.64 -6.30
CA ALA A 122 -7.80 20.02 -6.33
C ALA A 122 -7.62 20.74 -5.00
N ASP A 123 -7.80 20.01 -3.87
CA ASP A 123 -7.51 20.57 -2.53
C ASP A 123 -6.01 20.89 -2.37
N GLY A 124 -5.14 19.98 -2.79
CA GLY A 124 -3.71 20.20 -2.79
C GLY A 124 -3.28 21.36 -3.67
N GLU A 125 -3.80 21.49 -4.88
CA GLU A 125 -3.51 22.62 -5.76
C GLU A 125 -3.86 23.98 -5.14
N ARG A 126 -4.85 24.01 -4.24
CA ARG A 126 -5.23 25.19 -3.44
C ARG A 126 -4.41 25.35 -2.16
N GLY A 127 -3.49 24.43 -1.88
CA GLY A 127 -2.67 24.43 -0.66
C GLY A 127 -3.42 23.95 0.58
N LEU A 128 -4.58 23.32 0.42
CA LEU A 128 -5.36 22.75 1.51
C LEU A 128 -4.81 21.36 1.91
N PRO A 129 -4.90 21.00 3.19
CA PRO A 129 -4.55 19.65 3.64
C PRO A 129 -5.62 18.65 3.21
N VAL A 130 -5.21 17.42 3.00
CA VAL A 130 -6.10 16.27 2.80
C VAL A 130 -5.84 15.23 3.88
N THR A 131 -6.80 14.33 4.12
CA THR A 131 -6.69 13.30 5.16
C THR A 131 -6.80 11.90 4.58
N THR A 132 -6.10 10.96 5.20
CA THR A 132 -6.29 9.52 4.99
C THR A 132 -7.62 9.06 5.61
N LEU A 133 -7.96 7.78 5.45
CA LEU A 133 -9.17 7.17 6.01
C LEU A 133 -9.28 7.36 7.53
N LEU A 134 -8.20 7.16 8.27
CA LEU A 134 -8.16 7.30 9.74
C LEU A 134 -7.76 8.70 10.21
N GLY A 135 -7.75 9.70 9.31
CA GLY A 135 -7.57 11.10 9.67
C GLY A 135 -6.12 11.59 9.75
N ARG A 136 -5.14 10.83 9.28
CA ARG A 136 -3.77 11.36 9.13
C ARG A 136 -3.80 12.51 8.13
N SER A 137 -3.38 13.70 8.56
CA SER A 137 -3.32 14.89 7.70
C SER A 137 -2.06 14.93 6.86
N SER A 138 -2.19 15.37 5.62
CA SER A 138 -1.03 15.73 4.81
C SER A 138 -0.30 16.94 5.42
N PRO A 139 1.02 17.08 5.18
CA PRO A 139 1.71 18.33 5.53
C PRO A 139 1.11 19.51 4.77
N LEU A 140 1.25 20.70 5.32
CA LEU A 140 0.94 21.93 4.61
C LEU A 140 2.05 22.27 3.60
N PRO A 141 1.73 22.97 2.51
CA PRO A 141 2.73 23.46 1.58
C PRO A 141 3.81 24.30 2.26
N SER A 142 5.03 24.21 1.76
CA SER A 142 6.17 24.98 2.28
C SER A 142 5.98 26.48 2.16
N ALA A 143 6.76 27.26 2.93
CA ALA A 143 6.78 28.71 2.80
C ALA A 143 7.17 29.16 1.38
N GLU A 144 8.12 28.45 0.74
CA GLU A 144 8.51 28.69 -0.64
C GLU A 144 7.34 28.49 -1.62
N TRP A 145 6.57 27.42 -1.46
CA TRP A 145 5.39 27.18 -2.29
C TRP A 145 4.39 28.35 -2.17
N ARG A 146 4.09 28.77 -0.93
CA ARG A 146 3.17 29.89 -0.68
C ARG A 146 3.68 31.20 -1.28
N ALA A 147 4.97 31.47 -1.17
CA ALA A 147 5.58 32.66 -1.78
C ALA A 147 5.45 32.67 -3.31
N VAL A 148 5.61 31.50 -3.96
CA VAL A 148 5.43 31.37 -5.42
C VAL A 148 3.96 31.62 -5.82
N GLN A 149 2.98 31.11 -5.04
CA GLN A 149 1.57 31.40 -5.32
C GLN A 149 1.23 32.88 -5.10
N ALA A 150 1.71 33.48 -4.01
CA ALA A 150 1.50 34.90 -3.73
C ALA A 150 2.08 35.78 -4.84
N ARG A 151 3.32 35.53 -5.29
CA ARG A 151 3.96 36.29 -6.38
C ARG A 151 3.15 36.28 -7.68
N ALA A 152 2.56 35.14 -8.02
CA ALA A 152 1.72 35.00 -9.22
C ALA A 152 0.38 35.78 -9.13
N SER A 153 0.00 36.22 -7.95
CA SER A 153 -1.23 36.99 -7.70
C SER A 153 -0.99 38.51 -7.61
N GLU A 154 0.26 38.97 -7.72
CA GLU A 154 0.60 40.38 -7.68
C GLU A 154 0.26 41.06 -9.01
N PRO A 155 -0.07 42.38 -9.00
CA PRO A 155 -0.47 43.12 -10.21
C PRO A 155 0.60 43.16 -11.31
N ASP A 156 1.89 43.03 -10.92
CA ASP A 156 3.07 43.01 -11.82
C ASP A 156 3.60 41.59 -12.09
N ALA A 157 2.78 40.57 -11.79
CA ALA A 157 3.15 39.18 -12.04
C ALA A 157 3.39 38.93 -13.55
N THR A 158 4.46 38.22 -13.84
CA THR A 158 4.80 37.87 -15.23
C THR A 158 4.15 36.53 -15.62
N ALA A 159 4.04 36.28 -16.94
CA ALA A 159 3.61 34.97 -17.43
C ALA A 159 4.54 33.81 -16.99
N VAL A 160 5.78 34.13 -16.59
CA VAL A 160 6.73 33.14 -16.01
C VAL A 160 6.31 32.81 -14.58
N ASP A 161 5.97 33.83 -13.78
CA ASP A 161 5.50 33.67 -12.40
C ASP A 161 4.23 32.80 -12.36
N GLU A 162 3.26 33.11 -13.20
CA GLU A 162 2.04 32.31 -13.31
C GLU A 162 2.27 30.86 -13.75
N ARG A 163 3.15 30.61 -14.74
CA ARG A 163 3.48 29.24 -15.16
C ARG A 163 4.15 28.47 -14.03
N ARG A 164 5.07 29.14 -13.29
CA ARG A 164 5.76 28.54 -12.13
C ARG A 164 4.77 28.19 -11.03
N ALA A 165 3.86 29.09 -10.70
CA ALA A 165 2.82 28.87 -9.69
C ALA A 165 1.90 27.70 -10.08
N ARG A 166 1.39 27.68 -11.31
CA ARG A 166 0.57 26.56 -11.81
C ARG A 166 1.31 25.23 -11.79
N SER A 167 2.62 25.21 -12.12
CA SER A 167 3.41 23.98 -12.04
C SER A 167 3.54 23.47 -10.60
N ARG A 168 3.89 24.36 -9.65
CA ARG A 168 4.01 24.04 -8.24
C ARG A 168 2.68 23.61 -7.61
N ALA A 169 1.57 24.22 -8.01
CA ALA A 169 0.24 23.81 -7.59
C ALA A 169 -0.07 22.38 -8.05
N ARG A 170 0.12 22.07 -9.34
CA ARG A 170 -0.08 20.73 -9.87
C ARG A 170 0.83 19.67 -9.22
N ASP A 171 2.10 20.03 -8.91
CA ASP A 171 3.00 19.12 -8.19
C ASP A 171 2.45 18.78 -6.80
N TRP A 172 1.94 19.77 -6.09
CA TRP A 172 1.34 19.59 -4.78
C TRP A 172 0.02 18.81 -4.86
N GLY A 173 -0.79 19.06 -5.89
CA GLY A 173 -1.99 18.27 -6.18
C GLY A 173 -1.68 16.80 -6.46
N ARG A 174 -0.61 16.50 -7.20
CA ARG A 174 -0.15 15.11 -7.37
C ARG A 174 0.26 14.46 -6.06
N PHE A 175 0.95 15.21 -5.20
CA PHE A 175 1.31 14.71 -3.87
C PHE A 175 0.07 14.39 -3.03
N THR A 176 -0.91 15.29 -2.92
CA THR A 176 -2.13 15.07 -2.12
C THR A 176 -3.01 13.98 -2.70
N ARG A 177 -3.12 13.88 -4.02
CA ARG A 177 -3.80 12.80 -4.74
C ARG A 177 -3.27 11.43 -4.32
N ASN A 178 -1.96 11.27 -4.32
CA ASN A 178 -1.31 10.03 -3.90
C ASN A 178 -1.40 9.82 -2.39
N PHE A 179 -1.27 10.88 -1.61
CA PHE A 179 -1.25 10.85 -0.15
C PHE A 179 -2.48 10.14 0.44
N VAL A 180 -3.68 10.45 -0.04
CA VAL A 180 -4.92 9.90 0.52
C VAL A 180 -5.00 8.39 0.33
N VAL A 181 -4.61 7.87 -0.81
CA VAL A 181 -4.65 6.43 -1.11
C VAL A 181 -3.50 5.69 -0.44
N GLN A 182 -2.28 6.17 -0.64
CA GLN A 182 -1.08 5.54 -0.10
C GLN A 182 -1.06 5.53 1.44
N GLY A 183 -1.54 6.63 2.06
CA GLY A 183 -1.64 6.71 3.52
C GLY A 183 -2.71 5.77 4.07
N SER A 184 -3.87 5.68 3.43
CA SER A 184 -4.92 4.75 3.85
C SER A 184 -4.52 3.28 3.63
N ALA A 185 -3.74 2.99 2.57
CA ALA A 185 -3.14 1.67 2.39
C ALA A 185 -2.13 1.34 3.49
N ALA A 186 -1.32 2.33 3.91
CA ALA A 186 -0.42 2.15 5.06
C ALA A 186 -1.20 1.90 6.37
N GLU A 187 -2.33 2.57 6.58
CA GLU A 187 -3.21 2.34 7.72
C GLU A 187 -3.79 0.91 7.72
N TRP A 188 -4.23 0.42 6.55
CA TRP A 188 -4.67 -0.97 6.41
C TRP A 188 -3.55 -1.96 6.79
N SER A 189 -2.34 -1.76 6.26
CA SER A 189 -1.18 -2.62 6.56
C SER A 189 -0.81 -2.61 8.05
N LEU A 190 -0.92 -1.45 8.72
CA LEU A 190 -0.67 -1.34 10.16
C LEU A 190 -1.74 -2.07 10.98
N CYS A 191 -3.02 -1.98 10.61
CA CYS A 191 -4.10 -2.75 11.22
C CYS A 191 -3.87 -4.26 11.04
N TRP A 192 -3.49 -4.69 9.83
CA TRP A 192 -3.16 -6.07 9.53
C TRP A 192 -2.03 -6.60 10.42
N MET A 193 -0.89 -5.90 10.48
CA MET A 193 0.23 -6.28 11.33
C MET A 193 -0.13 -6.31 12.81
N ALA A 194 -0.94 -5.36 13.30
CA ALA A 194 -1.36 -5.32 14.70
C ALA A 194 -2.23 -6.53 15.05
N ALA A 195 -3.23 -6.86 14.22
CA ALA A 195 -4.08 -8.02 14.39
C ALA A 195 -3.28 -9.33 14.31
N LEU A 196 -2.41 -9.44 13.30
CA LEU A 196 -1.56 -10.61 13.11
C LEU A 196 -0.64 -10.86 14.31
N ARG A 197 -0.02 -9.84 14.88
CA ARG A 197 0.84 -10.00 16.06
C ARG A 197 0.09 -10.60 17.25
N GLY A 198 -1.17 -10.23 17.46
CA GLY A 198 -2.02 -10.85 18.48
C GLY A 198 -2.24 -12.34 18.21
N ARG A 199 -2.59 -12.69 16.97
CA ARG A 199 -2.79 -14.09 16.56
C ARG A 199 -1.51 -14.92 16.66
N LEU A 200 -0.35 -14.37 16.28
CA LEU A 200 0.92 -15.05 16.41
C LEU A 200 1.29 -15.36 17.87
N ALA A 201 0.96 -14.47 18.80
CA ALA A 201 1.16 -14.71 20.22
C ALA A 201 0.27 -15.86 20.75
N GLU A 202 -0.98 -15.93 20.29
CA GLU A 202 -1.91 -17.03 20.62
C GLU A 202 -1.38 -18.37 20.07
N ILE A 203 -0.96 -18.42 18.79
CA ILE A 203 -0.36 -19.60 18.19
C ILE A 203 0.91 -20.00 18.92
N GLY A 204 1.76 -19.03 19.31
CA GLY A 204 2.98 -19.27 20.06
C GLY A 204 2.77 -19.98 21.40
N SER A 205 1.61 -19.79 22.03
CA SER A 205 1.26 -20.49 23.27
C SER A 205 1.02 -21.99 23.09
N THR A 206 0.86 -22.46 21.85
CA THR A 206 0.64 -23.89 21.52
C THR A 206 1.92 -24.60 21.10
N VAL A 207 3.03 -23.88 20.94
CA VAL A 207 4.34 -24.47 20.54
C VAL A 207 4.89 -25.35 21.67
N THR A 208 5.37 -26.54 21.30
CA THR A 208 5.85 -27.52 22.24
C THR A 208 7.34 -27.39 22.56
N ASP A 209 7.80 -28.01 23.65
CA ASP A 209 9.23 -28.05 24.01
C ASP A 209 10.10 -28.83 23.02
N ALA A 210 9.48 -29.59 22.10
CA ALA A 210 10.19 -30.33 21.05
C ALA A 210 10.67 -29.43 19.89
N THR A 211 10.13 -28.19 19.78
CA THR A 211 10.50 -27.24 18.73
C THR A 211 11.90 -26.69 19.00
N PRO A 212 12.83 -26.77 18.02
CA PRO A 212 14.15 -26.14 18.16
C PRO A 212 14.05 -24.63 18.32
N ASP A 213 14.91 -24.07 19.16
CA ASP A 213 14.97 -22.62 19.38
C ASP A 213 15.49 -21.89 18.13
N ALA A 214 14.80 -20.83 17.70
CA ALA A 214 15.31 -19.86 16.73
C ALA A 214 16.31 -18.91 17.41
N VAL A 215 17.56 -19.36 17.55
CA VAL A 215 18.60 -18.65 18.35
C VAL A 215 18.83 -17.23 17.85
N ALA A 216 18.78 -17.01 16.53
CA ALA A 216 18.95 -15.67 15.93
C ALA A 216 17.81 -14.70 16.26
N SER A 217 16.64 -15.20 16.64
CA SER A 217 15.48 -14.39 17.02
C SER A 217 15.51 -13.89 18.48
N GLY A 218 16.51 -14.30 19.23
CA GLY A 218 16.70 -13.92 20.63
C GLY A 218 15.71 -14.59 21.60
N PRO A 219 15.83 -14.32 22.91
CA PRO A 219 15.12 -15.09 23.95
C PRO A 219 13.61 -14.88 23.96
N VAL A 220 13.11 -13.74 23.41
CA VAL A 220 11.67 -13.41 23.39
C VAL A 220 10.95 -14.19 22.29
N PHE A 221 11.58 -14.35 21.13
CA PHE A 221 10.97 -14.94 19.94
C PHE A 221 11.57 -16.30 19.58
N GLY A 222 12.42 -16.85 20.44
CA GLY A 222 13.11 -18.12 20.16
C GLY A 222 12.20 -19.31 19.93
N ARG A 223 10.96 -19.26 20.42
CA ARG A 223 9.95 -20.34 20.26
C ARG A 223 8.59 -19.84 19.76
N THR A 224 8.44 -18.55 19.49
CA THR A 224 7.16 -17.96 19.12
C THR A 224 7.18 -17.51 17.68
N PRO A 225 6.19 -17.85 16.84
CA PRO A 225 6.08 -17.29 15.50
C PRO A 225 5.99 -15.77 15.58
N HIS A 226 6.75 -15.07 14.74
CA HIS A 226 6.87 -13.62 14.84
C HIS A 226 7.17 -12.97 13.48
N LEU A 227 6.76 -11.72 13.33
CA LEU A 227 7.08 -10.88 12.18
C LEU A 227 8.58 -10.55 12.19
N VAL A 228 9.29 -10.89 11.11
CA VAL A 228 10.71 -10.57 10.90
C VAL A 228 10.93 -9.52 9.84
N TYR A 229 9.93 -9.28 8.99
CA TYR A 229 10.05 -8.33 7.88
C TYR A 229 8.70 -7.72 7.52
N PHE A 230 8.73 -6.44 7.14
CA PHE A 230 7.60 -5.72 6.59
C PHE A 230 8.09 -4.68 5.58
N LEU A 231 7.52 -4.70 4.39
CA LEU A 231 7.75 -3.70 3.35
C LEU A 231 6.44 -3.37 2.63
N HIS A 232 5.87 -2.20 2.95
CA HIS A 232 4.65 -1.65 2.33
C HIS A 232 3.41 -2.55 2.46
N ASP A 233 3.34 -3.61 1.70
CA ASP A 233 2.27 -4.58 1.54
C ASP A 233 2.74 -6.05 1.69
N GLU A 234 4.05 -6.25 1.85
CA GLU A 234 4.67 -7.56 2.04
C GLU A 234 5.11 -7.77 3.50
N ILE A 235 4.82 -8.95 4.03
CA ILE A 235 5.27 -9.40 5.36
C ILE A 235 6.01 -10.72 5.26
N ILE A 236 6.92 -10.96 6.21
CA ILE A 236 7.50 -12.28 6.45
C ILE A 236 7.33 -12.62 7.93
N VAL A 237 6.73 -13.77 8.20
CA VAL A 237 6.65 -14.36 9.54
C VAL A 237 7.62 -15.53 9.60
N HIS A 238 8.50 -15.54 10.60
CA HIS A 238 9.33 -16.69 10.94
C HIS A 238 8.57 -17.54 11.95
N ALA A 239 8.31 -18.79 11.62
CA ALA A 239 7.44 -19.66 12.38
C ALA A 239 8.01 -21.07 12.54
N PRO A 240 7.78 -21.74 13.68
CA PRO A 240 8.01 -23.17 13.79
C PRO A 240 7.27 -23.91 12.67
N ARG A 241 7.92 -24.89 12.04
CA ARG A 241 7.35 -25.63 10.91
C ARG A 241 5.99 -26.26 11.25
N GLU A 242 5.84 -26.74 12.47
CA GLU A 242 4.58 -27.33 12.96
C GLU A 242 3.41 -26.35 13.04
N THR A 243 3.68 -25.05 13.11
CA THR A 243 2.65 -23.99 13.17
C THR A 243 2.44 -23.29 11.83
N ALA A 244 3.17 -23.66 10.77
CA ALA A 244 3.18 -22.93 9.51
C ALA A 244 1.79 -22.73 8.90
N ASP A 245 0.96 -23.77 8.86
CA ASP A 245 -0.39 -23.70 8.30
C ASP A 245 -1.31 -22.82 9.16
N ALA A 246 -1.19 -22.88 10.49
CA ALA A 246 -1.95 -22.03 11.40
C ALA A 246 -1.55 -20.56 11.27
N VAL A 247 -0.25 -20.29 11.06
CA VAL A 247 0.27 -18.95 10.79
C VAL A 247 -0.22 -18.45 9.43
N ALA A 248 -0.20 -19.28 8.39
CA ALA A 248 -0.71 -18.91 7.06
C ALA A 248 -2.20 -18.55 7.12
N ALA A 249 -3.02 -19.36 7.80
CA ALA A 249 -4.43 -19.05 8.02
C ALA A 249 -4.62 -17.74 8.80
N ALA A 250 -3.85 -17.51 9.87
CA ALA A 250 -3.91 -16.27 10.63
C ALA A 250 -3.53 -15.04 9.80
N VAL A 251 -2.57 -15.15 8.89
CA VAL A 251 -2.17 -14.09 7.95
C VAL A 251 -3.34 -13.71 7.05
N GLU A 252 -4.05 -14.67 6.46
CA GLU A 252 -5.22 -14.42 5.60
C GLU A 252 -6.42 -13.89 6.39
N GLU A 253 -6.75 -14.51 7.53
CA GLU A 253 -7.87 -14.10 8.39
C GLU A 253 -7.73 -12.65 8.88
N THR A 254 -6.52 -12.27 9.31
CA THR A 254 -6.26 -10.93 9.84
C THR A 254 -6.23 -9.87 8.73
N ALA A 255 -5.81 -10.20 7.50
CA ALA A 255 -5.93 -9.32 6.34
C ALA A 255 -7.39 -9.03 6.02
N ALA A 256 -8.23 -10.08 5.94
CA ALA A 256 -9.66 -9.94 5.72
C ALA A 256 -10.35 -9.16 6.86
N ALA A 257 -9.97 -9.43 8.12
CA ALA A 257 -10.49 -8.72 9.29
C ALA A 257 -10.15 -7.23 9.26
N SER A 258 -8.95 -6.87 8.83
CA SER A 258 -8.51 -5.47 8.67
C SER A 258 -9.30 -4.76 7.58
N GLY A 259 -9.61 -5.44 6.49
CA GLY A 259 -10.52 -4.93 5.47
C GLY A 259 -11.91 -4.62 6.02
N ARG A 260 -12.51 -5.56 6.75
CA ARG A 260 -13.81 -5.35 7.41
C ARG A 260 -13.77 -4.24 8.48
N LEU A 261 -12.70 -4.18 9.26
CA LEU A 261 -12.52 -3.13 10.27
C LEU A 261 -12.56 -1.73 9.67
N LEU A 262 -11.88 -1.53 8.53
CA LEU A 262 -11.73 -0.22 7.92
C LEU A 262 -12.86 0.16 6.97
N PHE A 263 -13.45 -0.80 6.27
CA PHE A 263 -14.40 -0.54 5.18
C PHE A 263 -15.80 -1.11 5.42
N GLY A 264 -16.01 -1.80 6.56
CA GLY A 264 -17.29 -2.42 6.91
C GLY A 264 -17.68 -3.51 5.91
N ASP A 265 -18.94 -3.52 5.53
CA ASP A 265 -19.53 -4.52 4.63
C ASP A 265 -19.34 -4.16 3.13
N PHE A 266 -18.53 -3.17 2.81
CA PHE A 266 -18.27 -2.84 1.40
C PHE A 266 -17.57 -4.03 0.71
N PRO A 267 -18.04 -4.47 -0.48
CA PRO A 267 -17.62 -5.73 -1.10
C PRO A 267 -16.25 -5.63 -1.78
N VAL A 268 -15.21 -5.37 -1.03
CA VAL A 268 -13.81 -5.38 -1.46
C VAL A 268 -13.07 -6.47 -0.70
N ASP A 269 -12.29 -7.26 -1.42
CA ASP A 269 -11.39 -8.28 -0.87
C ASP A 269 -9.93 -7.80 -0.92
N PHE A 270 -9.11 -8.36 -0.03
CA PHE A 270 -7.67 -8.12 0.07
C PHE A 270 -6.94 -9.46 -0.05
N PRO A 271 -6.88 -10.05 -1.25
CA PRO A 271 -6.20 -11.34 -1.46
C PRO A 271 -4.71 -11.19 -1.26
N LEU A 272 -4.10 -12.27 -0.75
CA LEU A 272 -2.68 -12.35 -0.52
C LEU A 272 -2.04 -13.35 -1.50
N ASP A 273 -0.88 -12.99 -2.02
CA ASP A 273 0.05 -13.94 -2.58
C ASP A 273 0.88 -14.50 -1.44
N LEU A 274 0.57 -15.75 -1.02
CA LEU A 274 1.12 -16.39 0.17
C LEU A 274 1.95 -17.62 -0.20
N ALA A 275 3.12 -17.74 0.43
CA ALA A 275 4.00 -18.89 0.31
C ALA A 275 4.61 -19.30 1.66
N ILE A 276 4.70 -20.61 1.90
CA ILE A 276 5.44 -21.20 3.02
C ILE A 276 6.74 -21.77 2.45
N VAL A 277 7.88 -21.20 2.83
CA VAL A 277 9.18 -21.50 2.23
C VAL A 277 10.30 -21.54 3.26
N GLU A 278 11.41 -22.22 2.94
CA GLU A 278 12.60 -22.21 3.78
C GLU A 278 13.56 -21.05 3.46
N SER A 279 13.46 -20.50 2.25
CA SER A 279 14.23 -19.32 1.82
C SER A 279 13.32 -18.31 1.17
N TYR A 280 13.52 -17.05 1.48
CA TYR A 280 12.76 -15.94 0.87
C TYR A 280 12.91 -15.86 -0.65
N ALA A 281 14.03 -16.35 -1.20
CA ALA A 281 14.21 -16.44 -2.64
C ALA A 281 13.21 -17.38 -3.34
N SER A 282 12.59 -18.31 -2.60
CA SER A 282 11.62 -19.26 -3.12
C SER A 282 10.17 -18.76 -3.05
N ALA A 283 9.92 -17.57 -2.53
CA ALA A 283 8.58 -17.01 -2.36
C ALA A 283 8.06 -16.28 -3.62
N GLY A 284 8.91 -16.00 -4.65
CA GLY A 284 8.44 -15.32 -5.85
C GLY A 284 9.55 -14.87 -6.80
#